data_9b9c091a4860095215d26f678ad8f873
#
_entry.id   9b9c091a4860095215d26f678ad8f873
#
_cell.length_a   1.000
_cell.length_b   1.000
_cell.length_c   1.000
_cell.angle_alpha   90.00
_cell.angle_beta   90.00
_cell.angle_gamma   90.00
#
_symmetry.space_group_name_H-M   'P 1'
#
loop_
_entity.id
_entity.type
_entity.pdbx_description
1 polymer ?
#
loop_
_entity_poly.entity_id
_entity_poly.type
_entity_poly.pdbx_seq_one_letter_code
_entity_poly.pdbx_strand_id
1 'polypeptide(L)'
;PVTSRVGEENAGWKLVTNQLNHERVALVSSAPIITALREVREWAQNTKGPGGRIIDAEWVQLNLARVHAKVEYLKLINWELASATDAAPSPADASATKVFGTELATEAYRLLMEVLGTAATLRQDSPGAQLRGRVERMHRACLILTFGGGTNEVQRDIIAMTALGQPAATR
;
A
#
# COMPACT_ATOMS: atom_id res chain seq x y z
N PRO A 1 28.52 -20.33 -9.82
CA PRO A 1 29.49 -20.39 -10.91
C PRO A 1 29.55 -19.07 -11.67
N VAL A 2 30.69 -18.68 -12.19
CA VAL A 2 30.88 -17.46 -13.01
C VAL A 2 29.93 -17.45 -14.22
N THR A 3 29.56 -18.59 -14.72
CA THR A 3 28.61 -18.77 -15.82
C THR A 3 27.17 -18.32 -15.48
N SER A 4 26.84 -18.16 -14.19
CA SER A 4 25.54 -17.68 -13.72
C SER A 4 25.54 -16.16 -13.43
N ARG A 5 26.62 -15.44 -13.78
CA ARG A 5 26.70 -14.00 -13.61
C ARG A 5 25.72 -13.29 -14.56
N VAL A 6 24.97 -12.33 -14.00
CA VAL A 6 24.09 -11.46 -14.76
C VAL A 6 24.75 -10.09 -14.93
N GLY A 7 24.96 -9.69 -16.17
CA GLY A 7 25.60 -8.42 -16.51
C GLY A 7 27.13 -8.39 -16.37
N GLU A 8 27.71 -7.22 -16.53
CA GLU A 8 29.13 -6.98 -16.48
C GLU A 8 29.66 -7.07 -15.04
N GLU A 9 30.94 -7.39 -14.90
CA GLU A 9 31.63 -7.39 -13.62
C GLU A 9 31.59 -5.97 -12.98
N ASN A 10 31.32 -5.91 -11.69
CA ASN A 10 31.16 -4.65 -10.90
C ASN A 10 29.97 -3.75 -11.30
N ALA A 11 29.07 -4.18 -12.19
CA ALA A 11 27.87 -3.43 -12.60
C ALA A 11 26.60 -3.81 -11.80
N GLY A 12 26.68 -4.68 -10.80
CA GLY A 12 25.53 -5.23 -10.08
C GLY A 12 24.66 -4.18 -9.41
N TRP A 13 25.23 -3.10 -8.90
CA TRP A 13 24.46 -2.01 -8.27
C TRP A 13 23.47 -1.34 -9.23
N LYS A 14 23.90 -1.06 -10.46
CA LYS A 14 23.04 -0.50 -11.50
C LYS A 14 21.88 -1.42 -11.87
N LEU A 15 22.14 -2.72 -11.93
CA LEU A 15 21.10 -3.73 -12.22
C LEU A 15 20.07 -3.78 -11.09
N VAL A 16 20.52 -3.85 -9.83
CA VAL A 16 19.65 -3.92 -8.65
C VAL A 16 18.80 -2.66 -8.53
N THR A 17 19.36 -1.47 -8.70
CA THR A 17 18.61 -0.22 -8.61
C THR A 17 17.56 -0.09 -9.69
N ASN A 18 17.83 -0.55 -10.92
CA ASN A 18 16.83 -0.61 -11.99
C ASN A 18 15.68 -1.57 -11.63
N GLN A 19 15.99 -2.76 -11.13
CA GLN A 19 14.97 -3.72 -10.68
C GLN A 19 14.12 -3.15 -9.54
N LEU A 20 14.74 -2.49 -8.55
CA LEU A 20 14.03 -1.90 -7.42
C LEU A 20 13.00 -0.83 -7.85
N ASN A 21 13.25 -0.08 -8.92
CA ASN A 21 12.28 0.89 -9.42
C ASN A 21 10.99 0.21 -9.92
N HIS A 22 11.09 -0.92 -10.59
CA HIS A 22 9.94 -1.72 -11.01
C HIS A 22 9.25 -2.40 -9.83
N GLU A 23 10.02 -2.96 -8.90
CA GLU A 23 9.48 -3.62 -7.69
C GLU A 23 8.68 -2.66 -6.83
N ARG A 24 9.15 -1.42 -6.62
CA ARG A 24 8.46 -0.40 -5.83
C ARG A 24 7.04 -0.15 -6.31
N VAL A 25 6.82 -0.09 -7.61
CA VAL A 25 5.49 0.09 -8.21
C VAL A 25 4.63 -1.16 -7.99
N ALA A 26 5.21 -2.35 -8.17
CA ALA A 26 4.49 -3.62 -8.00
C ALA A 26 4.04 -3.87 -6.55
N LEU A 27 4.78 -3.36 -5.56
CA LEU A 27 4.44 -3.50 -4.13
C LEU A 27 3.17 -2.77 -3.70
N VAL A 28 2.67 -1.81 -4.48
CA VAL A 28 1.60 -0.90 -4.08
C VAL A 28 0.35 -1.01 -4.97
N SER A 29 -0.08 -2.22 -5.25
CA SER A 29 -1.34 -2.46 -5.95
C SER A 29 -2.54 -1.96 -5.13
N SER A 30 -3.46 -1.24 -5.79
CA SER A 30 -4.74 -0.81 -5.19
C SER A 30 -5.74 -1.95 -4.98
N ALA A 31 -5.63 -3.05 -5.72
CA ALA A 31 -6.62 -4.12 -5.77
C ALA A 31 -6.92 -4.80 -4.41
N PRO A 32 -5.94 -5.10 -3.54
CA PRO A 32 -6.23 -5.68 -2.23
C PRO A 32 -7.04 -4.75 -1.32
N ILE A 33 -6.76 -3.44 -1.37
CA ILE A 33 -7.48 -2.43 -0.57
C ILE A 33 -8.91 -2.26 -1.10
N ILE A 34 -9.11 -2.21 -2.41
CA ILE A 34 -10.43 -2.15 -3.04
C ILE A 34 -11.29 -3.35 -2.60
N THR A 35 -10.71 -4.54 -2.61
CA THR A 35 -11.40 -5.74 -2.18
C THR A 35 -11.81 -5.67 -0.70
N ALA A 36 -10.89 -5.27 0.18
CA ALA A 36 -11.17 -5.13 1.60
C ALA A 36 -12.23 -4.05 1.88
N LEU A 37 -12.16 -2.91 1.19
CA LEU A 37 -13.14 -1.83 1.29
C LEU A 37 -14.54 -2.31 0.92
N ARG A 38 -14.69 -3.06 -0.18
CA ARG A 38 -15.96 -3.64 -0.60
C ARG A 38 -16.51 -4.59 0.44
N GLU A 39 -15.70 -5.53 0.92
CA GLU A 39 -16.12 -6.53 1.92
C GLU A 39 -16.54 -5.89 3.24
N VAL A 40 -15.80 -4.90 3.72
CA VAL A 40 -16.15 -4.18 4.97
C VAL A 40 -17.42 -3.35 4.77
N ARG A 41 -17.59 -2.70 3.63
CA ARG A 41 -18.82 -1.96 3.28
C ARG A 41 -20.03 -2.88 3.26
N GLU A 42 -19.94 -4.01 2.58
CA GLU A 42 -21.02 -5.01 2.51
C GLU A 42 -21.35 -5.54 3.92
N TRP A 43 -20.34 -5.83 4.72
CA TRP A 43 -20.53 -6.25 6.11
C TRP A 43 -21.26 -5.17 6.93
N ALA A 44 -20.84 -3.91 6.82
CA ALA A 44 -21.46 -2.79 7.54
C ALA A 44 -22.91 -2.52 7.12
N GLN A 45 -23.25 -2.76 5.85
CA GLN A 45 -24.62 -2.67 5.34
C GLN A 45 -25.54 -3.76 5.89
N ASN A 46 -25.01 -4.94 6.18
CA ASN A 46 -25.77 -6.12 6.61
C ASN A 46 -25.71 -6.37 8.12
N THR A 47 -24.88 -5.64 8.85
CA THR A 47 -24.71 -5.78 10.30
C THR A 47 -25.44 -4.69 11.06
N LYS A 48 -26.21 -5.08 12.08
CA LYS A 48 -26.91 -4.16 12.99
C LYS A 48 -26.10 -3.95 14.27
N GLY A 49 -25.99 -2.70 14.69
CA GLY A 49 -25.47 -2.25 15.97
C GLY A 49 -26.57 -1.60 16.82
N PRO A 50 -26.24 -1.02 17.97
CA PRO A 50 -27.21 -0.40 18.89
C PRO A 50 -28.06 0.73 18.25
N GLY A 51 -27.52 1.43 17.26
CA GLY A 51 -28.16 2.59 16.59
C GLY A 51 -28.73 2.31 15.21
N GLY A 52 -28.81 1.06 14.76
CA GLY A 52 -29.23 0.72 13.40
C GLY A 52 -28.16 -0.10 12.66
N ARG A 53 -28.08 0.01 11.33
CA ARG A 53 -27.00 -0.65 10.59
C ARG A 53 -25.68 0.06 10.86
N ILE A 54 -24.59 -0.68 10.90
CA ILE A 54 -23.24 -0.10 11.10
C ILE A 54 -22.94 0.98 10.06
N ILE A 55 -23.34 0.77 8.80
CA ILE A 55 -23.12 1.73 7.70
C ILE A 55 -23.84 3.07 7.92
N ASP A 56 -24.89 3.14 8.73
CA ASP A 56 -25.67 4.36 8.94
C ASP A 56 -24.97 5.36 9.87
N ALA A 57 -23.93 4.94 10.59
CA ALA A 57 -23.12 5.82 11.43
C ALA A 57 -22.21 6.74 10.57
N GLU A 58 -22.25 8.03 10.82
CA GLU A 58 -21.49 9.05 10.05
C GLU A 58 -19.97 8.75 10.03
N TRP A 59 -19.39 8.41 11.17
CA TRP A 59 -17.95 8.10 11.24
C TRP A 59 -17.56 6.88 10.41
N VAL A 60 -18.45 5.88 10.25
CA VAL A 60 -18.25 4.72 9.38
C VAL A 60 -18.23 5.16 7.92
N GLN A 61 -19.19 5.99 7.52
CA GLN A 61 -19.25 6.53 6.17
C GLN A 61 -18.01 7.36 5.85
N LEU A 62 -17.55 8.19 6.78
CA LEU A 62 -16.33 8.98 6.63
C LEU A 62 -15.07 8.11 6.47
N ASN A 63 -14.92 7.06 7.28
CA ASN A 63 -13.79 6.14 7.16
C ASN A 63 -13.78 5.42 5.81
N LEU A 64 -14.93 4.90 5.38
CA LEU A 64 -15.04 4.25 4.07
C LEU A 64 -14.79 5.21 2.91
N ALA A 65 -15.30 6.45 2.99
CA ALA A 65 -15.09 7.49 1.99
C ALA A 65 -13.61 7.90 1.88
N ARG A 66 -12.91 8.05 3.02
CA ARG A 66 -11.47 8.36 3.04
C ARG A 66 -10.65 7.26 2.36
N VAL A 67 -10.93 6.00 2.68
CA VAL A 67 -10.26 4.86 2.04
C VAL A 67 -10.56 4.86 0.54
N HIS A 68 -11.82 5.06 0.16
CA HIS A 68 -12.23 5.07 -1.26
C HIS A 68 -11.51 6.15 -2.05
N ALA A 69 -11.52 7.39 -1.58
CA ALA A 69 -10.89 8.51 -2.28
C ALA A 69 -9.38 8.29 -2.50
N LYS A 70 -8.67 7.83 -1.46
CA LYS A 70 -7.23 7.61 -1.53
C LYS A 70 -6.88 6.39 -2.40
N VAL A 71 -7.68 5.34 -2.39
CA VAL A 71 -7.42 4.16 -3.22
C VAL A 71 -7.71 4.42 -4.70
N GLU A 72 -8.71 5.25 -5.03
CA GLU A 72 -8.92 5.69 -6.42
C GLU A 72 -7.75 6.56 -6.91
N TYR A 73 -7.19 7.42 -6.06
CA TYR A 73 -5.98 8.17 -6.41
C TYR A 73 -4.77 7.23 -6.65
N LEU A 74 -4.54 6.24 -5.78
CA LEU A 74 -3.48 5.24 -6.00
C LEU A 74 -3.67 4.48 -7.32
N LYS A 75 -4.89 4.13 -7.66
CA LYS A 75 -5.23 3.46 -8.91
C LYS A 75 -4.88 4.33 -10.13
N LEU A 76 -5.15 5.64 -10.07
CA LEU A 76 -4.77 6.57 -11.14
C LEU A 76 -3.25 6.68 -11.28
N ILE A 77 -2.51 6.79 -10.19
CA ILE A 77 -1.03 6.78 -10.23
C ILE A 77 -0.50 5.48 -10.85
N ASN A 78 -1.05 4.34 -10.45
CA ASN A 78 -0.65 3.05 -11.02
C ASN A 78 -0.92 2.97 -12.53
N TRP A 79 -2.02 3.55 -13.02
CA TRP A 79 -2.33 3.60 -14.44
C TRP A 79 -1.42 4.57 -15.19
N GLU A 80 -1.12 5.73 -14.63
CA GLU A 80 -0.18 6.70 -15.20
C GLU A 80 1.19 6.04 -15.42
N LEU A 81 1.73 5.38 -14.39
CA LEU A 81 3.00 4.67 -14.49
C LEU A 81 2.97 3.51 -15.49
N ALA A 82 1.86 2.77 -15.55
CA ALA A 82 1.70 1.66 -16.49
C ALA A 82 1.52 2.13 -17.94
N SER A 83 1.03 3.35 -18.17
CA SER A 83 0.84 3.91 -19.51
C SER A 83 2.15 4.44 -20.14
N ALA A 84 3.17 4.68 -19.34
CA ALA A 84 4.51 5.06 -19.81
C ALA A 84 5.21 3.83 -20.42
N THR A 85 4.86 3.48 -21.65
CA THR A 85 5.05 2.16 -22.28
C THR A 85 6.49 1.77 -22.61
N ASP A 86 7.44 2.72 -22.72
CA ASP A 86 8.78 2.45 -23.26
C ASP A 86 9.95 2.83 -22.33
N ALA A 87 9.68 3.36 -21.16
CA ALA A 87 10.72 3.74 -20.21
C ALA A 87 10.42 3.18 -18.82
N ALA A 88 11.46 2.74 -18.12
CA ALA A 88 11.35 2.45 -16.68
C ALA A 88 10.82 3.69 -15.95
N PRO A 89 9.96 3.52 -14.93
CA PRO A 89 9.51 4.62 -14.09
C PRO A 89 10.70 5.44 -13.58
N SER A 90 10.58 6.76 -13.53
CA SER A 90 11.64 7.57 -12.93
C SER A 90 11.84 7.15 -11.46
N PRO A 91 13.05 7.23 -10.91
CA PRO A 91 13.29 6.92 -9.50
C PRO A 91 12.39 7.73 -8.55
N ALA A 92 12.06 8.97 -8.91
CA ALA A 92 11.17 9.83 -8.13
C ALA A 92 9.74 9.32 -8.14
N ASP A 93 9.19 9.00 -9.32
CA ASP A 93 7.80 8.54 -9.47
C ASP A 93 7.60 7.18 -8.82
N ALA A 94 8.53 6.24 -9.02
CA ALA A 94 8.51 4.96 -8.35
C ALA A 94 8.57 5.09 -6.83
N SER A 95 9.40 6.00 -6.31
CA SER A 95 9.54 6.27 -4.88
C SER A 95 8.30 6.96 -4.31
N ALA A 96 7.74 7.96 -4.98
CA ALA A 96 6.53 8.66 -4.56
C ALA A 96 5.33 7.70 -4.49
N THR A 97 5.16 6.87 -5.50
CA THR A 97 4.11 5.84 -5.55
C THR A 97 4.26 4.85 -4.43
N LYS A 98 5.49 4.39 -4.16
CA LYS A 98 5.79 3.46 -3.08
C LYS A 98 5.46 4.07 -1.71
N VAL A 99 5.89 5.29 -1.42
CA VAL A 99 5.58 5.98 -0.16
C VAL A 99 4.07 6.12 0.01
N PHE A 100 3.39 6.70 -0.97
CA PHE A 100 1.95 6.91 -0.89
C PHE A 100 1.19 5.58 -0.71
N GLY A 101 1.48 4.57 -1.52
CA GLY A 101 0.76 3.31 -1.50
C GLY A 101 0.96 2.49 -0.23
N THR A 102 2.18 2.48 0.34
CA THR A 102 2.44 1.74 1.59
C THR A 102 1.86 2.43 2.82
N GLU A 103 1.89 3.76 2.87
CA GLU A 103 1.23 4.54 3.93
C GLU A 103 -0.28 4.44 3.83
N LEU A 104 -0.83 4.52 2.62
CA LEU A 104 -2.25 4.28 2.39
C LEU A 104 -2.67 2.88 2.83
N ALA A 105 -1.92 1.83 2.52
CA ALA A 105 -2.27 0.48 2.93
C ALA A 105 -2.38 0.38 4.46
N THR A 106 -1.42 0.92 5.20
CA THR A 106 -1.43 0.93 6.66
C THR A 106 -2.63 1.71 7.21
N GLU A 107 -2.89 2.92 6.69
CA GLU A 107 -4.04 3.73 7.10
C GLU A 107 -5.37 3.08 6.74
N ALA A 108 -5.51 2.56 5.52
CA ALA A 108 -6.74 1.97 5.03
C ALA A 108 -7.16 0.76 5.86
N TYR A 109 -6.23 -0.19 6.09
CA TYR A 109 -6.56 -1.36 6.91
C TYR A 109 -6.88 -0.98 8.36
N ARG A 110 -6.21 0.03 8.93
CA ARG A 110 -6.56 0.56 10.25
C ARG A 110 -7.99 1.12 10.28
N LEU A 111 -8.36 1.99 9.33
CA LEU A 111 -9.70 2.55 9.23
C LEU A 111 -10.78 1.47 9.01
N LEU A 112 -10.48 0.46 8.22
CA LEU A 112 -11.38 -0.67 7.99
C LEU A 112 -11.53 -1.54 9.26
N MET A 113 -10.47 -1.73 10.05
CA MET A 113 -10.55 -2.40 11.34
C MET A 113 -11.40 -1.61 12.35
N GLU A 114 -11.30 -0.29 12.36
CA GLU A 114 -12.17 0.56 13.20
C GLU A 114 -13.66 0.32 12.89
N VAL A 115 -14.02 0.22 11.60
CA VAL A 115 -15.40 -0.07 11.18
C VAL A 115 -15.88 -1.43 11.67
N LEU A 116 -15.01 -2.45 11.64
CA LEU A 116 -15.33 -3.80 12.14
C LEU A 116 -15.38 -3.89 13.67
N GLY A 117 -14.87 -2.88 14.38
CA GLY A 117 -14.85 -2.81 15.85
C GLY A 117 -13.84 -3.77 16.49
N THR A 118 -14.05 -4.12 17.76
CA THR A 118 -13.11 -4.94 18.54
C THR A 118 -12.87 -6.33 17.96
N ALA A 119 -13.86 -6.92 17.30
CA ALA A 119 -13.72 -8.21 16.62
C ALA A 119 -12.71 -8.19 15.44
N ALA A 120 -12.35 -7.00 14.95
CA ALA A 120 -11.34 -6.85 13.92
C ALA A 120 -9.93 -7.28 14.34
N THR A 121 -9.65 -7.38 15.64
CA THR A 121 -8.35 -7.81 16.16
C THR A 121 -8.22 -9.33 16.26
N LEU A 122 -9.30 -10.06 16.02
CA LEU A 122 -9.30 -11.51 16.06
C LEU A 122 -8.64 -12.10 14.81
N ARG A 123 -7.73 -13.04 15.02
CA ARG A 123 -7.05 -13.77 13.96
C ARG A 123 -8.01 -14.66 13.19
N GLN A 124 -7.61 -15.02 11.98
CA GLN A 124 -8.23 -16.10 11.22
C GLN A 124 -8.42 -17.32 12.14
N ASP A 125 -9.52 -18.03 11.99
CA ASP A 125 -9.89 -19.21 12.75
C ASP A 125 -10.28 -18.96 14.23
N SER A 126 -10.22 -17.72 14.72
CA SER A 126 -10.77 -17.39 16.04
C SER A 126 -12.30 -17.32 15.99
N PRO A 127 -13.01 -17.87 16.99
CA PRO A 127 -14.45 -17.68 17.09
C PRO A 127 -14.83 -16.20 17.12
N GLY A 128 -15.76 -15.79 16.27
CA GLY A 128 -16.21 -14.39 16.18
C GLY A 128 -15.36 -13.48 15.29
N ALA A 129 -14.28 -13.99 14.65
CA ALA A 129 -13.49 -13.22 13.72
C ALA A 129 -14.33 -12.73 12.52
N GLN A 130 -14.44 -11.42 12.35
CA GLN A 130 -15.16 -10.81 11.24
C GLN A 130 -14.37 -11.00 9.93
N LEU A 131 -15.10 -11.22 8.83
CA LEU A 131 -14.49 -11.43 7.50
C LEU A 131 -13.33 -12.44 7.54
N ARG A 132 -13.46 -13.49 8.38
CA ARG A 132 -12.45 -14.55 8.58
C ARG A 132 -11.07 -14.00 9.00
N GLY A 133 -11.00 -12.91 9.76
CA GLY A 133 -9.74 -12.28 10.18
C GLY A 133 -8.88 -11.73 9.04
N ARG A 134 -9.45 -11.55 7.85
CA ARG A 134 -8.70 -11.12 6.66
C ARG A 134 -8.13 -9.72 6.79
N VAL A 135 -8.94 -8.77 7.31
CA VAL A 135 -8.52 -7.37 7.45
C VAL A 135 -7.39 -7.26 8.48
N GLU A 136 -7.49 -7.97 9.61
CA GLU A 136 -6.43 -8.09 10.61
C GLU A 136 -5.12 -8.60 10.00
N ARG A 137 -5.20 -9.71 9.27
CA ARG A 137 -4.03 -10.30 8.62
C ARG A 137 -3.38 -9.33 7.62
N MET A 138 -4.18 -8.63 6.83
CA MET A 138 -3.68 -7.66 5.86
C MET A 138 -3.06 -6.43 6.55
N HIS A 139 -3.64 -5.98 7.66
CA HIS A 139 -3.06 -4.88 8.46
C HIS A 139 -1.66 -5.25 8.97
N ARG A 140 -1.48 -6.42 9.57
CA ARG A 140 -0.13 -6.87 9.99
C ARG A 140 0.83 -7.06 8.81
N ALA A 141 0.35 -7.62 7.71
CA ALA A 141 1.17 -7.91 6.56
C ALA A 141 1.64 -6.63 5.84
N CYS A 142 0.82 -5.57 5.79
CA CYS A 142 1.20 -4.35 5.08
C CYS A 142 2.31 -3.54 5.77
N LEU A 143 2.54 -3.75 7.08
CA LEU A 143 3.58 -3.00 7.81
C LEU A 143 4.98 -3.24 7.24
N ILE A 144 5.27 -4.45 6.74
CA ILE A 144 6.59 -4.74 6.13
C ILE A 144 6.82 -3.94 4.84
N LEU A 145 5.75 -3.50 4.17
CA LEU A 145 5.86 -2.75 2.92
C LEU A 145 6.50 -1.37 3.13
N THR A 146 6.47 -0.84 4.35
CA THR A 146 7.16 0.43 4.67
C THR A 146 8.69 0.29 4.65
N PHE A 147 9.21 -0.95 4.72
CA PHE A 147 10.63 -1.30 4.65
C PHE A 147 11.04 -1.89 3.29
N GLY A 148 10.18 -2.74 2.71
CA GLY A 148 10.44 -3.42 1.44
C GLY A 148 10.71 -2.44 0.30
N GLY A 149 11.70 -2.73 -0.55
CA GLY A 149 12.12 -1.82 -1.62
C GLY A 149 12.84 -0.56 -1.15
N GLY A 150 13.30 -0.52 0.12
CA GLY A 150 13.86 0.62 0.83
C GLY A 150 12.83 1.31 1.73
N THR A 151 13.26 1.81 2.89
CA THR A 151 12.36 2.48 3.84
C THR A 151 11.71 3.72 3.24
N ASN A 152 10.56 4.14 3.76
CA ASN A 152 9.87 5.32 3.26
C ASN A 152 10.71 6.60 3.41
N GLU A 153 11.60 6.68 4.41
CA GLU A 153 12.56 7.77 4.60
C GLU A 153 13.56 7.80 3.43
N VAL A 154 14.15 6.65 3.08
CA VAL A 154 15.06 6.54 1.92
C VAL A 154 14.34 6.89 0.61
N GLN A 155 13.08 6.52 0.46
CA GLN A 155 12.31 6.92 -0.72
C GLN A 155 12.10 8.43 -0.79
N ARG A 156 11.85 9.09 0.34
CA ARG A 156 11.75 10.57 0.39
C ARG A 156 13.08 11.24 0.05
N ASP A 157 14.21 10.67 0.48
CA ASP A 157 15.54 11.15 0.07
C ASP A 157 15.72 11.03 -1.45
N ILE A 158 15.31 9.91 -2.06
CA ILE A 158 15.38 9.72 -3.52
C ILE A 158 14.53 10.77 -4.24
N ILE A 159 13.30 11.02 -3.78
CA ILE A 159 12.44 12.06 -4.36
C ILE A 159 13.10 13.43 -4.24
N ALA A 160 13.63 13.77 -3.07
CA ALA A 160 14.28 15.05 -2.83
C ALA A 160 15.47 15.27 -3.76
N MET A 161 16.32 14.26 -3.94
CA MET A 161 17.49 14.33 -4.82
C MET A 161 17.13 14.36 -6.30
N THR A 162 16.21 13.49 -6.74
CA THR A 162 16.00 13.25 -8.18
C THR A 162 14.91 14.12 -8.79
N ALA A 163 13.88 14.51 -8.03
CA ALA A 163 12.80 15.39 -8.51
C ALA A 163 13.00 16.85 -8.09
N LEU A 164 13.53 17.11 -6.88
CA LEU A 164 13.63 18.46 -6.33
C LEU A 164 15.05 19.03 -6.40
N GLY A 165 16.03 18.28 -6.91
CA GLY A 165 17.42 18.71 -7.03
C GLY A 165 18.12 19.00 -5.70
N GLN A 166 17.65 18.44 -4.59
CA GLN A 166 18.25 18.63 -3.27
C GLN A 166 19.58 17.86 -3.18
N PRO A 167 20.56 18.36 -2.41
CA PRO A 167 21.81 17.64 -2.19
C PRO A 167 21.55 16.31 -1.47
N ALA A 168 22.40 15.32 -1.73
CA ALA A 168 22.35 14.06 -0.99
C ALA A 168 22.57 14.31 0.50
N ALA A 169 21.77 13.64 1.34
CA ALA A 169 21.98 13.68 2.78
C ALA A 169 23.39 13.14 3.10
N THR A 170 24.18 13.93 3.82
CA THR A 170 25.45 13.46 4.38
C THR A 170 25.14 12.45 5.49
N ARG A 171 25.50 11.21 5.25
CA ARG A 171 25.35 10.11 6.21
C ARG A 171 26.67 9.85 6.90
#